data_6aa52a2f6c40951bf2e04f79e45074bc
#
_entry.id   6aa52a2f6c40951bf2e04f79e45074bc
#
_cell.length_a   1.000
_cell.length_b   1.000
_cell.length_c   1.000
_cell.angle_alpha   90.00
_cell.angle_beta   90.00
_cell.angle_gamma   90.00
#
_symmetry.space_group_name_H-M   'P 1'
#
loop_
_entity.id
_entity.type
_entity.pdbx_description
1 polymer ?
#
loop_
_entity_poly.entity_id
_entity_poly.type
_entity_poly.pdbx_seq_one_letter_code
_entity_poly.pdbx_strand_id
1 'polypeptide(L)'
;MRRNGYDSYRGRSRFRTVMKVLIGVLLVVLVLAVAALIWLEPYLGYSAGGIRINLPFFRREQPEETGGAPVVVTTPEVLPTPAPTPEEQADFRAVLLPNTALYDGTAAEQLQAAGANTAVFDMKADDGTLGYISELALAAQAEVSAADPALNAAIQLLNDGDITTVARVSCFRDNTVPYYRNSLALHTSGGNWRDGGGSRWLSPASAEARQYAADVCRELAGLGFDEILLDNWAFPAGGEGILADNNYPAADGRTAVLEGFLDQVEEALTDYPEVRVSLVTTSAAAAGEAPETGQTAALLERADRVLVSLGEGETLPQLDGPSVIPILAQAGEAADSWAVLTAQP
;
A
#
# COMPACT_ATOMS: atom_id res chain seq x y z
N MET A 1 62.07 13.75 -45.32
CA MET A 1 61.60 13.44 -44.00
C MET A 1 61.00 14.70 -43.40
N ARG A 2 59.65 14.81 -43.34
CA ARG A 2 58.91 15.90 -42.69
C ARG A 2 58.25 15.35 -41.43
N ARG A 3 58.61 15.87 -40.28
CA ARG A 3 57.95 15.60 -38.98
C ARG A 3 56.73 16.53 -38.88
N ASN A 4 55.55 15.96 -38.82
CA ASN A 4 54.34 16.68 -38.45
C ASN A 4 54.28 16.75 -36.92
N GLY A 5 54.39 17.96 -36.36
CA GLY A 5 54.14 18.24 -34.97
C GLY A 5 52.61 18.34 -34.72
N TYR A 6 52.11 17.60 -33.76
CA TYR A 6 50.71 17.75 -33.23
C TYR A 6 50.71 18.91 -32.23
N ASP A 7 50.10 20.03 -32.58
CA ASP A 7 49.77 21.08 -31.64
C ASP A 7 48.60 20.66 -30.75
N SER A 8 48.86 20.46 -29.47
CA SER A 8 47.84 20.20 -28.48
C SER A 8 47.11 21.49 -28.12
N TYR A 9 45.89 21.62 -28.61
CA TYR A 9 44.98 22.73 -28.32
C TYR A 9 44.55 22.68 -26.84
N ARG A 10 45.17 23.45 -25.95
CA ARG A 10 44.73 23.71 -24.57
C ARG A 10 43.66 24.80 -24.55
N GLY A 11 42.48 24.49 -24.99
CA GLY A 11 41.28 25.33 -24.78
C GLY A 11 40.91 25.35 -23.30
N ARG A 12 41.10 26.47 -22.61
CA ARG A 12 40.50 26.72 -21.30
C ARG A 12 38.98 26.71 -21.48
N SER A 13 38.32 25.61 -21.06
CA SER A 13 36.88 25.43 -21.18
C SER A 13 36.19 26.45 -20.28
N ARG A 14 35.55 27.46 -20.88
CA ARG A 14 34.71 28.45 -20.20
C ARG A 14 33.60 27.78 -19.36
N PHE A 15 33.21 26.57 -19.74
CA PHE A 15 32.26 25.72 -19.04
C PHE A 15 32.71 25.38 -17.61
N ARG A 16 34.01 25.02 -17.40
CA ARG A 16 34.53 24.74 -16.05
C ARG A 16 34.53 25.96 -15.14
N THR A 17 34.68 27.16 -15.68
CA THR A 17 34.61 28.39 -14.89
C THR A 17 33.19 28.73 -14.53
N VAL A 18 32.24 28.58 -15.46
CA VAL A 18 30.79 28.78 -15.21
C VAL A 18 30.29 27.78 -14.18
N MET A 19 30.65 26.49 -14.27
CA MET A 19 30.29 25.47 -13.28
C MET A 19 30.83 25.79 -11.87
N LYS A 20 32.05 26.28 -11.74
CA LYS A 20 32.60 26.68 -10.44
C LYS A 20 31.88 27.88 -9.83
N VAL A 21 31.48 28.84 -10.65
CA VAL A 21 30.69 30.00 -10.21
C VAL A 21 29.29 29.53 -9.78
N LEU A 22 28.65 28.65 -10.53
CA LEU A 22 27.31 28.13 -10.22
C LEU A 22 27.32 27.33 -8.91
N ILE A 23 28.33 26.48 -8.70
CA ILE A 23 28.52 25.75 -7.45
C ILE A 23 28.74 26.71 -6.27
N GLY A 24 29.55 27.77 -6.49
CA GLY A 24 29.78 28.80 -5.46
C GLY A 24 28.48 29.53 -5.06
N VAL A 25 27.66 29.90 -6.05
CA VAL A 25 26.36 30.55 -5.80
C VAL A 25 25.41 29.60 -5.04
N LEU A 26 25.33 28.32 -5.46
CA LEU A 26 24.51 27.33 -4.76
C LEU A 26 24.91 27.12 -3.30
N LEU A 27 26.24 27.07 -3.03
CA LEU A 27 26.75 26.96 -1.66
C LEU A 27 26.36 28.20 -0.80
N VAL A 28 26.45 29.39 -1.37
CA VAL A 28 26.04 30.61 -0.66
C VAL A 28 24.55 30.60 -0.36
N VAL A 29 23.71 30.20 -1.32
CA VAL A 29 22.25 30.08 -1.14
C VAL A 29 21.93 29.04 -0.06
N LEU A 30 22.61 27.89 -0.05
CA LEU A 30 22.44 26.85 0.96
C LEU A 30 22.79 27.36 2.37
N VAL A 31 23.93 28.05 2.51
CA VAL A 31 24.35 28.62 3.80
C VAL A 31 23.33 29.67 4.30
N LEU A 32 22.83 30.50 3.40
CA LEU A 32 21.80 31.51 3.77
C LEU A 32 20.48 30.85 4.15
N ALA A 33 20.07 29.75 3.48
CA ALA A 33 18.87 28.99 3.83
C ALA A 33 19.00 28.35 5.22
N VAL A 34 20.14 27.72 5.51
CA VAL A 34 20.41 27.13 6.82
C VAL A 34 20.44 28.21 7.92
N ALA A 35 21.09 29.32 7.67
CA ALA A 35 21.11 30.45 8.63
C ALA A 35 19.70 31.01 8.87
N ALA A 36 18.88 31.10 7.84
CA ALA A 36 17.47 31.54 7.96
C ALA A 36 16.64 30.53 8.78
N LEU A 37 16.83 29.24 8.59
CA LEU A 37 16.14 28.19 9.38
C LEU A 37 16.53 28.27 10.86
N ILE A 38 17.81 28.39 11.18
CA ILE A 38 18.29 28.53 12.57
C ILE A 38 17.76 29.82 13.21
N TRP A 39 17.68 30.91 12.44
CA TRP A 39 17.16 32.18 12.93
C TRP A 39 15.64 32.15 13.14
N LEU A 40 14.92 31.34 12.36
CA LEU A 40 13.45 31.20 12.43
C LEU A 40 13.00 30.23 13.54
N GLU A 41 13.86 29.30 13.95
CA GLU A 41 13.54 28.27 14.95
C GLU A 41 12.90 28.81 16.23
N PRO A 42 13.40 29.91 16.87
CA PRO A 42 12.79 30.42 18.09
C PRO A 42 11.41 31.08 17.88
N TYR A 43 10.99 31.33 16.64
CA TYR A 43 9.70 31.92 16.27
C TYR A 43 8.67 30.89 15.78
N LEU A 44 9.01 29.63 15.75
CA LEU A 44 8.13 28.52 15.36
C LEU A 44 7.53 27.87 16.61
N GLY A 45 6.24 28.10 16.85
CA GLY A 45 5.47 27.41 17.89
C GLY A 45 4.72 26.22 17.30
N TYR A 46 5.01 25.01 17.80
CA TYR A 46 4.28 23.80 17.45
C TYR A 46 3.12 23.61 18.42
N SER A 47 1.89 23.55 17.92
CA SER A 47 0.70 23.21 18.72
C SER A 47 -0.15 22.20 17.96
N ALA A 48 -0.98 21.44 18.66
CA ALA A 48 -1.87 20.39 18.11
C ALA A 48 -2.82 20.85 16.97
N GLY A 49 -2.78 22.11 16.59
CA GLY A 49 -3.56 22.71 15.49
C GLY A 49 -2.70 23.32 14.38
N GLY A 50 -1.41 22.92 14.25
CA GLY A 50 -0.51 23.38 13.19
C GLY A 50 0.63 24.30 13.63
N ILE A 51 1.45 24.75 12.68
CA ILE A 51 2.61 25.61 12.87
C ILE A 51 2.13 27.07 12.96
N ARG A 52 2.43 27.77 14.07
CA ARG A 52 2.20 29.20 14.21
C ARG A 52 3.52 29.97 14.13
N ILE A 53 3.60 30.96 13.24
CA ILE A 53 4.77 31.81 13.06
C ILE A 53 4.51 33.12 13.80
N ASN A 54 5.26 33.42 14.89
CA ASN A 54 5.19 34.66 15.66
C ASN A 54 6.37 35.53 15.27
N LEU A 55 6.18 36.45 14.30
CA LEU A 55 7.18 37.41 13.89
C LEU A 55 7.11 38.68 14.75
N PRO A 56 8.24 39.22 15.23
CA PRO A 56 8.26 40.38 16.17
C PRO A 56 7.77 41.66 15.56
N PHE A 57 7.55 41.78 14.25
CA PHE A 57 7.12 42.97 13.54
C PHE A 57 5.59 43.09 13.35
N PHE A 58 4.80 42.09 13.75
CA PHE A 58 3.33 42.12 13.65
C PHE A 58 2.71 41.96 15.05
N ARG A 59 2.94 42.92 15.94
CA ARG A 59 2.24 43.01 17.22
C ARG A 59 0.87 43.63 16.98
N ARG A 60 -0.19 42.85 16.99
CA ARG A 60 -1.56 43.34 17.18
C ARG A 60 -1.74 43.56 18.68
N GLU A 61 -1.97 44.79 19.09
CA GLU A 61 -2.37 45.14 20.46
C GLU A 61 -3.69 44.44 20.80
N GLN A 62 -3.65 43.62 21.85
CA GLN A 62 -4.88 43.12 22.47
C GLN A 62 -5.35 44.21 23.47
N PRO A 63 -6.67 44.44 23.56
CA PRO A 63 -7.22 45.30 24.59
C PRO A 63 -6.98 44.70 25.98
N GLU A 64 -6.52 45.53 26.94
CA GLU A 64 -6.39 45.17 28.35
C GLU A 64 -7.79 44.94 28.93
N GLU A 65 -8.07 43.76 29.42
CA GLU A 65 -9.21 43.48 30.27
C GLU A 65 -8.87 43.83 31.73
N THR A 66 -9.55 44.86 32.23
CA THR A 66 -9.51 45.31 33.62
C THR A 66 -10.30 44.38 34.54
N GLY A 67 -9.66 43.93 35.61
CA GLY A 67 -10.21 43.68 36.93
C GLY A 67 -11.34 42.64 37.05
N GLY A 68 -10.99 41.42 37.36
CA GLY A 68 -11.93 40.36 37.68
C GLY A 68 -11.93 39.94 39.14
N ALA A 69 -13.07 39.54 39.63
CA ALA A 69 -13.35 38.93 40.91
C ALA A 69 -12.71 37.50 41.02
N PRO A 70 -12.54 36.93 42.23
CA PRO A 70 -11.90 35.64 42.42
C PRO A 70 -12.71 34.52 41.80
N VAL A 71 -12.07 33.79 40.89
CA VAL A 71 -12.65 32.59 40.28
C VAL A 71 -12.62 31.46 41.31
N VAL A 72 -13.79 31.02 41.73
CA VAL A 72 -13.99 29.76 42.44
C VAL A 72 -13.71 28.65 41.44
N VAL A 73 -12.60 27.93 41.61
CA VAL A 73 -12.30 26.73 40.85
C VAL A 73 -13.24 25.62 41.33
N THR A 74 -14.39 25.50 40.72
CA THR A 74 -15.16 24.25 40.72
C THR A 74 -14.47 23.30 39.76
N THR A 75 -13.91 22.22 40.28
CA THR A 75 -13.46 21.06 39.47
C THR A 75 -14.59 20.71 38.53
N PRO A 76 -14.43 20.76 37.19
CA PRO A 76 -15.48 20.29 36.32
C PRO A 76 -15.61 18.77 36.55
N GLU A 77 -16.82 18.37 36.94
CA GLU A 77 -17.24 16.98 36.88
C GLU A 77 -16.94 16.51 35.45
N VAL A 78 -16.01 15.55 35.31
CA VAL A 78 -15.67 14.95 34.01
C VAL A 78 -16.94 14.21 33.58
N LEU A 79 -17.77 14.88 32.77
CA LEU A 79 -18.78 14.16 32.00
C LEU A 79 -18.03 13.08 31.22
N PRO A 80 -18.46 11.81 31.30
CA PRO A 80 -17.87 10.77 30.47
C PRO A 80 -17.90 11.28 29.03
N THR A 81 -16.73 11.38 28.41
CA THR A 81 -16.63 11.59 26.96
C THR A 81 -17.57 10.57 26.34
N PRO A 82 -18.58 10.98 25.54
CA PRO A 82 -19.39 10.00 24.83
C PRO A 82 -18.42 9.07 24.11
N ALA A 83 -18.61 7.76 24.29
CA ALA A 83 -17.89 6.79 23.49
C ALA A 83 -18.03 7.23 22.04
N PRO A 84 -16.96 7.15 21.23
CA PRO A 84 -17.07 7.50 19.82
C PRO A 84 -18.28 6.75 19.29
N THR A 85 -19.26 7.50 18.78
CA THR A 85 -20.37 6.92 18.03
C THR A 85 -19.68 6.09 16.95
N PRO A 86 -20.05 4.79 16.75
CA PRO A 86 -19.54 4.06 15.61
C PRO A 86 -19.74 4.97 14.40
N GLU A 87 -18.67 5.38 13.75
CA GLU A 87 -18.78 6.06 12.46
C GLU A 87 -19.66 5.13 11.63
N GLU A 88 -20.80 5.64 11.19
CA GLU A 88 -21.68 4.92 10.29
C GLU A 88 -20.79 4.55 9.10
N GLN A 89 -20.40 3.26 9.04
CA GLN A 89 -19.43 2.81 8.05
C GLN A 89 -20.10 3.05 6.70
N ALA A 90 -19.59 4.04 5.98
CA ALA A 90 -20.09 4.34 4.65
C ALA A 90 -20.07 3.07 3.81
N ASP A 91 -21.11 2.85 3.01
CA ASP A 91 -21.20 1.71 2.10
C ASP A 91 -19.90 1.55 1.32
N PHE A 92 -19.36 0.36 1.29
CA PHE A 92 -18.16 0.03 0.53
C PHE A 92 -18.55 -0.62 -0.79
N ARG A 93 -18.48 0.14 -1.89
CA ARG A 93 -18.80 -0.33 -3.23
C ARG A 93 -17.58 -0.19 -4.11
N ALA A 94 -16.86 -1.29 -4.29
CA ALA A 94 -15.56 -1.30 -4.94
C ALA A 94 -15.59 -2.02 -6.28
N VAL A 95 -14.89 -1.46 -7.27
CA VAL A 95 -14.71 -2.09 -8.59
C VAL A 95 -13.25 -2.09 -8.99
N LEU A 96 -12.81 -3.20 -9.59
CA LEU A 96 -11.50 -3.29 -10.22
C LEU A 96 -11.52 -2.47 -11.51
N LEU A 97 -10.72 -1.42 -11.55
CA LEU A 97 -10.52 -0.57 -12.72
C LEU A 97 -9.26 -1.02 -13.49
N PRO A 98 -9.20 -0.77 -14.80
CA PRO A 98 -7.97 -0.96 -15.54
C PRO A 98 -6.88 0.00 -15.03
N ASN A 99 -5.63 -0.45 -14.97
CA ASN A 99 -4.53 0.39 -14.47
C ASN A 99 -4.30 1.65 -15.31
N THR A 100 -4.85 1.74 -16.52
CA THR A 100 -4.84 2.99 -17.31
C THR A 100 -5.61 4.12 -16.62
N ALA A 101 -6.65 3.80 -15.85
CA ALA A 101 -7.42 4.80 -15.11
C ALA A 101 -6.63 5.49 -13.99
N LEU A 102 -5.45 4.97 -13.62
CA LEU A 102 -4.50 5.64 -12.71
C LEU A 102 -3.96 6.97 -13.27
N TYR A 103 -3.93 7.14 -14.61
CA TYR A 103 -3.27 8.27 -15.25
C TYR A 103 -4.04 8.91 -16.41
N ASP A 104 -5.15 8.33 -16.87
CA ASP A 104 -5.93 8.85 -18.01
C ASP A 104 -7.09 9.77 -17.60
N GLY A 105 -7.34 9.90 -16.29
CA GLY A 105 -8.38 10.76 -15.73
C GLY A 105 -9.79 10.19 -15.78
N THR A 106 -9.96 8.91 -16.15
CA THR A 106 -11.29 8.27 -16.33
C THR A 106 -11.82 7.59 -15.05
N ALA A 107 -11.02 7.48 -13.97
CA ALA A 107 -11.39 6.74 -12.76
C ALA A 107 -12.75 7.18 -12.19
N ALA A 108 -12.99 8.48 -12.03
CA ALA A 108 -14.24 9.00 -11.48
C ALA A 108 -15.46 8.66 -12.35
N GLU A 109 -15.34 8.76 -13.68
CA GLU A 109 -16.40 8.41 -14.63
C GLU A 109 -16.71 6.91 -14.59
N GLN A 110 -15.68 6.06 -14.53
CA GLN A 110 -15.84 4.60 -14.44
C GLN A 110 -16.50 4.19 -13.11
N LEU A 111 -16.12 4.81 -11.99
CA LEU A 111 -16.77 4.59 -10.69
C LEU A 111 -18.25 4.98 -10.74
N GLN A 112 -18.56 6.15 -11.28
CA GLN A 112 -19.94 6.61 -11.41
C GLN A 112 -20.78 5.66 -12.30
N ALA A 113 -20.22 5.21 -13.42
CA ALA A 113 -20.89 4.27 -14.32
C ALA A 113 -21.18 2.92 -13.66
N ALA A 114 -20.30 2.46 -12.77
CA ALA A 114 -20.47 1.23 -12.01
C ALA A 114 -21.35 1.39 -10.75
N GLY A 115 -21.72 2.61 -10.35
CA GLY A 115 -22.39 2.89 -9.08
C GLY A 115 -21.50 2.61 -7.86
N ALA A 116 -20.19 2.67 -8.04
CA ALA A 116 -19.17 2.42 -7.03
C ALA A 116 -18.63 3.72 -6.43
N ASN A 117 -17.99 3.63 -5.27
CA ASN A 117 -17.33 4.75 -4.59
C ASN A 117 -15.86 4.49 -4.28
N THR A 118 -15.36 3.30 -4.63
CA THR A 118 -13.99 2.86 -4.33
C THR A 118 -13.37 2.22 -5.56
N ALA A 119 -12.20 2.71 -5.96
CA ALA A 119 -11.44 2.19 -7.08
C ALA A 119 -10.41 1.14 -6.61
N VAL A 120 -10.50 -0.07 -7.11
CA VAL A 120 -9.47 -1.09 -6.90
C VAL A 120 -8.56 -1.12 -8.12
N PHE A 121 -7.26 -1.16 -7.90
CA PHE A 121 -6.25 -1.30 -8.95
C PHE A 121 -5.39 -2.54 -8.70
N ASP A 122 -5.09 -3.29 -9.75
CA ASP A 122 -4.25 -4.48 -9.67
C ASP A 122 -2.77 -4.09 -9.67
N MET A 123 -2.26 -3.76 -8.47
CA MET A 123 -0.91 -3.21 -8.31
C MET A 123 0.18 -4.27 -8.23
N LYS A 124 -0.17 -5.50 -7.83
CA LYS A 124 0.63 -6.70 -8.06
C LYS A 124 -0.28 -7.80 -8.56
N ALA A 125 -0.21 -8.06 -9.86
CA ALA A 125 -1.08 -9.01 -10.53
C ALA A 125 -0.70 -10.48 -10.25
N ASP A 126 -1.60 -11.40 -10.59
CA ASP A 126 -1.42 -12.85 -10.41
C ASP A 126 -0.28 -13.44 -11.25
N ASP A 127 0.17 -12.75 -12.28
CA ASP A 127 1.34 -13.12 -13.08
C ASP A 127 2.66 -12.58 -12.51
N GLY A 128 2.59 -11.78 -11.45
CA GLY A 128 3.72 -11.17 -10.76
C GLY A 128 4.08 -9.76 -11.26
N THR A 129 3.43 -9.25 -12.32
CA THR A 129 3.69 -7.90 -12.81
C THR A 129 3.23 -6.83 -11.80
N LEU A 130 4.00 -5.74 -11.70
CA LEU A 130 3.68 -4.61 -10.84
C LEU A 130 3.09 -3.47 -11.67
N GLY A 131 1.98 -2.91 -11.19
CA GLY A 131 1.30 -1.77 -11.79
C GLY A 131 1.97 -0.42 -11.51
N TYR A 132 3.19 -0.40 -11.00
CA TYR A 132 3.96 0.78 -10.61
C TYR A 132 5.47 0.54 -10.77
N ILE A 133 6.28 1.60 -10.62
CA ILE A 133 7.75 1.48 -10.62
C ILE A 133 8.22 1.14 -9.21
N SER A 134 8.73 -0.08 -9.04
CA SER A 134 9.26 -0.59 -7.78
C SER A 134 10.77 -0.40 -7.68
N GLU A 135 11.25 -0.10 -6.48
CA GLU A 135 12.69 -0.04 -6.14
C GLU A 135 13.22 -1.37 -5.57
N LEU A 136 12.36 -2.39 -5.44
CA LEU A 136 12.73 -3.68 -4.85
C LEU A 136 13.68 -4.46 -5.75
N ALA A 137 14.76 -4.95 -5.14
CA ALA A 137 15.78 -5.73 -5.87
C ALA A 137 15.21 -6.99 -6.54
N LEU A 138 14.23 -7.65 -5.91
CA LEU A 138 13.59 -8.83 -6.46
C LEU A 138 12.70 -8.50 -7.66
N ALA A 139 11.98 -7.36 -7.61
CA ALA A 139 11.20 -6.86 -8.74
C ALA A 139 12.08 -6.52 -9.94
N ALA A 140 13.23 -5.88 -9.69
CA ALA A 140 14.21 -5.57 -10.73
C ALA A 140 14.84 -6.84 -11.33
N GLN A 141 15.19 -7.85 -10.52
CA GLN A 141 15.74 -9.12 -10.99
C GLN A 141 14.76 -9.93 -11.84
N ALA A 142 13.49 -9.89 -11.49
CA ALA A 142 12.41 -10.57 -12.20
C ALA A 142 11.83 -9.75 -13.37
N GLU A 143 12.28 -8.50 -13.55
CA GLU A 143 11.83 -7.58 -14.59
C GLU A 143 10.30 -7.35 -14.56
N VAL A 144 9.71 -7.32 -13.36
CA VAL A 144 8.25 -7.19 -13.18
C VAL A 144 7.78 -5.77 -12.90
N SER A 145 8.69 -4.82 -12.66
CA SER A 145 8.39 -3.41 -12.43
C SER A 145 7.89 -2.73 -13.70
N ALA A 146 6.94 -1.78 -13.57
CA ALA A 146 6.55 -0.91 -14.67
C ALA A 146 7.75 -0.06 -15.14
N ALA A 147 7.69 0.42 -16.38
CA ALA A 147 8.81 1.11 -17.04
C ALA A 147 8.59 2.60 -17.30
N ASP A 148 7.35 3.10 -17.21
CA ASP A 148 7.05 4.52 -17.46
C ASP A 148 7.50 5.40 -16.28
N PRO A 149 8.49 6.29 -16.44
CA PRO A 149 9.03 7.09 -15.34
C PRO A 149 8.02 8.09 -14.75
N ALA A 150 6.93 8.38 -15.42
CA ALA A 150 5.89 9.29 -14.92
C ALA A 150 4.81 8.57 -14.09
N LEU A 151 4.78 7.23 -14.10
CA LEU A 151 3.67 6.45 -13.56
C LEU A 151 3.46 6.66 -12.06
N ASN A 152 4.52 6.57 -11.24
CA ASN A 152 4.39 6.72 -9.79
C ASN A 152 3.88 8.13 -9.41
N ALA A 153 4.31 9.17 -10.12
CA ALA A 153 3.81 10.53 -9.89
C ALA A 153 2.33 10.68 -10.27
N ALA A 154 1.88 9.99 -11.33
CA ALA A 154 0.48 9.98 -11.72
C ALA A 154 -0.40 9.23 -10.71
N ILE A 155 0.09 8.11 -10.17
CA ILE A 155 -0.57 7.36 -9.09
C ILE A 155 -0.72 8.24 -7.85
N GLN A 156 0.33 8.91 -7.41
CA GLN A 156 0.28 9.82 -6.26
C GLN A 156 -0.74 10.95 -6.49
N LEU A 157 -0.77 11.54 -7.69
CA LEU A 157 -1.73 12.59 -8.02
C LEU A 157 -3.19 12.11 -7.95
N LEU A 158 -3.48 10.87 -8.34
CA LEU A 158 -4.81 10.28 -8.20
C LEU A 158 -5.14 10.04 -6.73
N ASN A 159 -4.22 9.46 -5.97
CA ASN A 159 -4.40 9.12 -4.56
C ASN A 159 -4.49 10.35 -3.64
N ASP A 160 -3.89 11.48 -4.03
CA ASP A 160 -4.05 12.77 -3.34
C ASP A 160 -5.44 13.41 -3.59
N GLY A 161 -6.26 12.83 -4.46
CA GLY A 161 -7.60 13.31 -4.81
C GLY A 161 -8.70 12.81 -3.89
N ASP A 162 -9.97 13.03 -4.31
CA ASP A 162 -11.16 12.67 -3.53
C ASP A 162 -11.65 11.22 -3.76
N ILE A 163 -10.93 10.43 -4.58
CA ILE A 163 -11.30 9.05 -4.89
C ILE A 163 -10.63 8.12 -3.87
N THR A 164 -11.43 7.29 -3.18
CA THR A 164 -10.88 6.21 -2.35
C THR A 164 -10.26 5.14 -3.24
N THR A 165 -8.98 4.85 -3.03
CA THR A 165 -8.19 3.94 -3.83
C THR A 165 -7.69 2.74 -3.04
N VAL A 166 -7.77 1.56 -3.65
CA VAL A 166 -7.35 0.29 -3.06
C VAL A 166 -6.33 -0.37 -3.97
N ALA A 167 -5.16 -0.68 -3.43
CA ALA A 167 -4.14 -1.47 -4.13
C ALA A 167 -4.36 -2.96 -3.88
N ARG A 168 -4.79 -3.72 -4.90
CA ARG A 168 -4.81 -5.17 -4.84
C ARG A 168 -3.41 -5.73 -5.01
N VAL A 169 -3.01 -6.60 -4.10
CA VAL A 169 -1.71 -7.28 -4.08
C VAL A 169 -1.95 -8.79 -4.08
N SER A 170 -1.70 -9.47 -5.20
CA SER A 170 -1.62 -10.92 -5.25
C SER A 170 -0.32 -11.38 -4.57
N CYS A 171 -0.41 -11.75 -3.28
CA CYS A 171 0.76 -11.94 -2.44
C CYS A 171 1.66 -13.09 -2.91
N PHE A 172 1.09 -14.29 -3.02
CA PHE A 172 1.87 -15.50 -3.29
C PHE A 172 1.54 -16.16 -4.64
N ARG A 173 0.40 -15.89 -5.24
CA ARG A 173 0.16 -16.28 -6.64
C ARG A 173 0.96 -15.36 -7.53
N ASP A 174 1.98 -15.93 -8.19
CA ASP A 174 2.96 -15.15 -8.95
C ASP A 174 3.61 -16.07 -9.99
N ASN A 175 3.40 -15.79 -11.26
CA ASN A 175 3.90 -16.66 -12.30
C ASN A 175 5.33 -16.32 -12.75
N THR A 176 5.87 -15.16 -12.36
CA THR A 176 7.14 -14.63 -12.85
C THR A 176 8.27 -14.78 -11.84
N VAL A 177 8.14 -14.25 -10.62
CA VAL A 177 9.20 -14.28 -9.61
C VAL A 177 9.65 -15.73 -9.30
N PRO A 178 8.76 -16.74 -9.12
CA PRO A 178 9.16 -18.13 -8.92
C PRO A 178 9.95 -18.72 -10.08
N TYR A 179 9.82 -18.20 -11.27
CA TYR A 179 10.62 -18.63 -12.42
C TYR A 179 12.07 -18.17 -12.32
N TYR A 180 12.31 -16.93 -11.88
CA TYR A 180 13.66 -16.39 -11.70
C TYR A 180 14.31 -16.84 -10.38
N ARG A 181 13.52 -16.98 -9.32
CA ARG A 181 13.96 -17.36 -7.97
C ARG A 181 13.23 -18.62 -7.52
N ASN A 182 13.62 -19.75 -8.12
CA ASN A 182 13.02 -21.05 -7.87
C ASN A 182 12.99 -21.43 -6.37
N SER A 183 13.98 -21.02 -5.57
CA SER A 183 14.03 -21.26 -4.13
C SER A 183 12.85 -20.68 -3.34
N LEU A 184 12.15 -19.70 -3.90
CA LEU A 184 10.98 -19.06 -3.27
C LEU A 184 9.66 -19.77 -3.64
N ALA A 185 9.69 -20.71 -4.59
CA ALA A 185 8.50 -21.31 -5.17
C ALA A 185 7.95 -22.48 -4.34
N LEU A 186 6.67 -22.79 -4.54
CA LEU A 186 6.12 -24.11 -4.26
C LEU A 186 6.58 -25.09 -5.35
N HIS A 187 6.95 -26.31 -4.95
CA HIS A 187 7.58 -27.29 -5.83
C HIS A 187 6.74 -28.56 -6.03
N THR A 188 7.00 -29.22 -7.16
CA THR A 188 6.68 -30.63 -7.41
C THR A 188 7.97 -31.43 -7.62
N SER A 189 7.89 -32.71 -7.80
CA SER A 189 9.05 -33.53 -8.17
C SER A 189 9.68 -33.14 -9.53
N GLY A 190 8.97 -32.40 -10.37
CA GLY A 190 9.40 -31.98 -11.71
C GLY A 190 9.74 -30.53 -11.90
N GLY A 191 9.61 -29.70 -10.86
CA GLY A 191 9.84 -28.24 -10.92
C GLY A 191 8.85 -27.42 -10.09
N ASN A 192 8.62 -26.17 -10.46
CA ASN A 192 7.67 -25.32 -9.75
C ASN A 192 6.24 -25.84 -9.91
N TRP A 193 5.54 -25.89 -8.79
CA TRP A 193 4.12 -26.21 -8.79
C TRP A 193 3.30 -25.13 -9.51
N ARG A 194 2.18 -25.56 -10.12
CA ARG A 194 1.23 -24.66 -10.78
C ARG A 194 -0.18 -25.00 -10.34
N ASP A 195 -0.96 -23.96 -10.13
CA ASP A 195 -2.38 -24.10 -9.85
C ASP A 195 -3.19 -24.55 -11.07
N GLY A 196 -4.51 -24.74 -10.89
CA GLY A 196 -5.42 -25.14 -11.97
C GLY A 196 -5.49 -24.16 -13.15
N GLY A 197 -5.10 -22.89 -12.95
CA GLY A 197 -4.97 -21.86 -13.98
C GLY A 197 -3.59 -21.82 -14.65
N GLY A 198 -2.67 -22.70 -14.23
CA GLY A 198 -1.31 -22.79 -14.78
C GLY A 198 -0.32 -21.78 -14.21
N SER A 199 -0.69 -20.98 -13.21
CA SER A 199 0.18 -20.00 -12.56
C SER A 199 1.06 -20.65 -11.50
N ARG A 200 2.32 -20.20 -11.41
CA ARG A 200 3.24 -20.56 -10.32
C ARG A 200 2.85 -19.82 -9.05
N TRP A 201 3.40 -20.29 -7.95
CA TRP A 201 3.21 -19.68 -6.65
C TRP A 201 4.53 -19.53 -5.91
N LEU A 202 4.70 -18.38 -5.27
CA LEU A 202 5.65 -18.19 -4.18
C LEU A 202 5.18 -19.00 -2.97
N SER A 203 6.12 -19.46 -2.17
CA SER A 203 5.78 -20.12 -0.92
C SER A 203 5.49 -19.11 0.19
N PRO A 204 4.34 -19.14 0.84
CA PRO A 204 4.11 -18.39 2.06
C PRO A 204 5.11 -18.72 3.18
N ALA A 205 5.67 -19.94 3.21
CA ALA A 205 6.66 -20.35 4.20
C ALA A 205 8.05 -19.74 3.95
N SER A 206 8.33 -19.25 2.74
CA SER A 206 9.59 -18.56 2.45
C SER A 206 9.61 -17.16 3.09
N ALA A 207 10.54 -16.93 4.02
CA ALA A 207 10.70 -15.61 4.65
C ALA A 207 11.00 -14.50 3.63
N GLU A 208 11.79 -14.79 2.58
CA GLU A 208 12.09 -13.83 1.51
C GLU A 208 10.83 -13.51 0.66
N ALA A 209 9.96 -14.49 0.41
CA ALA A 209 8.71 -14.28 -0.32
C ALA A 209 7.72 -13.44 0.49
N ARG A 210 7.59 -13.69 1.79
CA ARG A 210 6.76 -12.86 2.68
C ARG A 210 7.30 -11.43 2.77
N GLN A 211 8.61 -11.28 2.93
CA GLN A 211 9.23 -9.95 2.98
C GLN A 211 8.99 -9.18 1.69
N TYR A 212 9.12 -9.83 0.52
CA TYR A 212 8.83 -9.21 -0.76
C TYR A 212 7.38 -8.70 -0.85
N ALA A 213 6.41 -9.51 -0.43
CA ALA A 213 5.00 -9.10 -0.44
C ALA A 213 4.74 -7.93 0.54
N ALA A 214 5.34 -7.96 1.74
CA ALA A 214 5.24 -6.86 2.71
C ALA A 214 5.93 -5.58 2.22
N ASP A 215 7.07 -5.69 1.55
CA ASP A 215 7.77 -4.54 0.95
C ASP A 215 6.98 -3.91 -0.19
N VAL A 216 6.27 -4.72 -1.00
CA VAL A 216 5.31 -4.22 -2.02
C VAL A 216 4.19 -3.42 -1.34
N CYS A 217 3.62 -3.90 -0.25
CA CYS A 217 2.59 -3.17 0.51
C CYS A 217 3.12 -1.82 1.00
N ARG A 218 4.35 -1.77 1.52
CA ARG A 218 5.00 -0.52 1.97
C ARG A 218 5.20 0.47 0.82
N GLU A 219 5.67 0.01 -0.37
CA GLU A 219 5.83 0.90 -1.53
C GLU A 219 4.48 1.48 -1.97
N LEU A 220 3.40 0.67 -1.97
CA LEU A 220 2.07 1.12 -2.34
C LEU A 220 1.47 2.10 -1.33
N ALA A 221 1.66 1.87 -0.03
CA ALA A 221 1.30 2.84 1.00
C ALA A 221 2.04 4.17 0.80
N GLY A 222 3.34 4.13 0.46
CA GLY A 222 4.14 5.31 0.10
C GLY A 222 3.69 6.02 -1.19
N LEU A 223 2.94 5.36 -2.06
CA LEU A 223 2.27 5.97 -3.21
C LEU A 223 0.89 6.56 -2.88
N GLY A 224 0.45 6.48 -1.62
CA GLY A 224 -0.76 7.15 -1.12
C GLY A 224 -2.05 6.36 -1.28
N PHE A 225 -2.01 5.04 -1.51
CA PHE A 225 -3.23 4.23 -1.50
C PHE A 225 -3.88 4.23 -0.11
N ASP A 226 -5.20 4.35 -0.05
CA ASP A 226 -5.97 4.37 1.20
C ASP A 226 -6.10 2.98 1.84
N GLU A 227 -5.99 1.93 1.02
CA GLU A 227 -6.18 0.55 1.47
C GLU A 227 -5.33 -0.41 0.64
N ILE A 228 -4.75 -1.40 1.31
CA ILE A 228 -4.03 -2.52 0.69
C ILE A 228 -4.90 -3.77 0.80
N LEU A 229 -5.31 -4.31 -0.34
CA LEU A 229 -6.11 -5.54 -0.42
C LEU A 229 -5.20 -6.74 -0.71
N LEU A 230 -4.95 -7.57 0.29
CA LEU A 230 -4.16 -8.78 0.18
C LEU A 230 -5.00 -9.90 -0.42
N ASP A 231 -4.69 -10.29 -1.64
CA ASP A 231 -5.27 -11.44 -2.33
C ASP A 231 -4.23 -12.54 -2.46
N ASN A 232 -4.65 -13.81 -2.57
CA ASN A 232 -3.75 -14.97 -2.63
C ASN A 232 -2.68 -14.95 -1.51
N TRP A 233 -3.03 -14.47 -0.32
CA TRP A 233 -2.13 -14.27 0.82
C TRP A 233 -1.90 -15.54 1.68
N ALA A 234 -2.59 -16.63 1.35
CA ALA A 234 -2.54 -17.90 2.05
C ALA A 234 -1.92 -19.00 1.18
N PHE A 235 -1.78 -20.20 1.73
CA PHE A 235 -1.45 -21.36 0.94
C PHE A 235 -2.58 -21.69 -0.04
N PRO A 236 -2.26 -22.21 -1.26
CA PRO A 236 -3.27 -22.47 -2.25
C PRO A 236 -4.22 -23.58 -1.80
N ALA A 237 -5.52 -23.41 -2.03
CA ALA A 237 -6.48 -24.50 -1.97
C ALA A 237 -6.18 -25.51 -3.10
N GLY A 238 -6.34 -26.81 -2.84
CA GLY A 238 -6.08 -27.84 -3.85
C GLY A 238 -4.60 -27.98 -4.21
N GLY A 239 -3.73 -27.98 -3.21
CA GLY A 239 -2.28 -28.12 -3.37
C GLY A 239 -1.79 -29.55 -3.71
N GLU A 240 -2.56 -30.32 -4.50
CA GLU A 240 -2.17 -31.67 -4.91
C GLU A 240 -0.86 -31.64 -5.69
N GLY A 241 0.02 -32.55 -5.33
CA GLY A 241 1.33 -32.71 -5.97
C GLY A 241 2.39 -31.71 -5.51
N ILE A 242 2.08 -30.78 -4.60
CA ILE A 242 3.11 -29.98 -3.94
C ILE A 242 3.96 -30.89 -3.03
N LEU A 243 5.27 -30.76 -3.14
CA LEU A 243 6.19 -31.49 -2.26
C LEU A 243 6.10 -30.95 -0.83
N ALA A 244 5.95 -31.86 0.13
CA ALA A 244 6.05 -31.54 1.54
C ALA A 244 7.53 -31.30 1.90
N ASP A 245 7.91 -30.05 1.99
CA ASP A 245 9.24 -29.57 2.36
C ASP A 245 9.15 -28.29 3.21
N ASN A 246 10.27 -27.60 3.40
CA ASN A 246 10.29 -26.34 4.16
C ASN A 246 9.45 -25.23 3.51
N ASN A 247 9.21 -25.29 2.19
CA ASN A 247 8.38 -24.33 1.46
C ASN A 247 6.88 -24.69 1.51
N TYR A 248 6.54 -25.94 1.89
CA TYR A 248 5.16 -26.37 2.04
C TYR A 248 5.00 -27.24 3.29
N PRO A 249 4.97 -26.62 4.48
CA PRO A 249 4.86 -27.31 5.75
C PRO A 249 3.54 -28.08 5.87
N ALA A 250 3.48 -28.98 6.85
CA ALA A 250 2.23 -29.65 7.23
C ALA A 250 1.14 -28.64 7.58
N ALA A 251 -0.12 -29.02 7.40
CA ALA A 251 -1.26 -28.08 7.54
C ALA A 251 -1.34 -27.39 8.91
N ASP A 252 -0.98 -28.09 9.98
CA ASP A 252 -0.94 -27.57 11.35
C ASP A 252 0.09 -26.47 11.58
N GLY A 253 1.11 -26.38 10.73
CA GLY A 253 2.12 -25.31 10.77
C GLY A 253 1.80 -24.09 9.92
N ARG A 254 0.79 -24.15 9.02
CA ARG A 254 0.53 -23.09 8.04
C ARG A 254 -0.05 -21.84 8.64
N THR A 255 -0.93 -21.98 9.63
CA THR A 255 -1.53 -20.83 10.34
C THR A 255 -0.47 -19.94 10.97
N ALA A 256 0.52 -20.51 11.66
CA ALA A 256 1.62 -19.75 12.25
C ALA A 256 2.49 -19.03 11.20
N VAL A 257 2.62 -19.62 10.00
CA VAL A 257 3.31 -18.95 8.88
C VAL A 257 2.55 -17.72 8.41
N LEU A 258 1.23 -17.82 8.27
CA LEU A 258 0.37 -16.70 7.84
C LEU A 258 0.26 -15.62 8.92
N GLU A 259 0.23 -16.01 10.20
CA GLU A 259 0.31 -15.08 11.33
C GLU A 259 1.59 -14.23 11.22
N GLY A 260 2.75 -14.89 11.07
CA GLY A 260 4.01 -14.18 10.86
C GLY A 260 4.09 -13.35 9.57
N PHE A 261 3.31 -13.68 8.54
CA PHE A 261 3.18 -12.84 7.34
C PHE A 261 2.38 -11.56 7.63
N LEU A 262 1.24 -11.67 8.31
CA LEU A 262 0.45 -10.50 8.70
C LEU A 262 1.24 -9.58 9.64
N ASP A 263 2.03 -10.14 10.59
CA ASP A 263 2.94 -9.36 11.43
C ASP A 263 3.95 -8.55 10.59
N GLN A 264 4.52 -9.15 9.53
CA GLN A 264 5.44 -8.47 8.63
C GLN A 264 4.77 -7.36 7.82
N VAL A 265 3.51 -7.54 7.40
CA VAL A 265 2.73 -6.50 6.71
C VAL A 265 2.43 -5.35 7.68
N GLU A 266 1.99 -5.62 8.90
CA GLU A 266 1.76 -4.61 9.93
C GLU A 266 3.04 -3.83 10.26
N GLU A 267 4.18 -4.51 10.38
CA GLU A 267 5.49 -3.86 10.58
C GLU A 267 5.86 -2.96 9.40
N ALA A 268 5.65 -3.44 8.15
CA ALA A 268 5.95 -2.68 6.95
C ALA A 268 5.09 -1.42 6.80
N LEU A 269 3.89 -1.41 7.37
CA LEU A 269 2.94 -0.30 7.34
C LEU A 269 2.98 0.59 8.59
N THR A 270 3.92 0.39 9.51
CA THR A 270 4.00 1.17 10.77
C THR A 270 4.08 2.68 10.54
N ASP A 271 4.73 3.11 9.45
CA ASP A 271 4.84 4.53 9.07
C ASP A 271 3.59 5.08 8.35
N TYR A 272 2.59 4.23 8.10
CA TYR A 272 1.35 4.55 7.36
C TYR A 272 0.11 4.10 8.14
N PRO A 273 -0.13 4.61 9.35
CA PRO A 273 -1.17 4.11 10.26
C PRO A 273 -2.61 4.36 9.77
N GLU A 274 -2.80 5.23 8.78
CA GLU A 274 -4.09 5.51 8.14
C GLU A 274 -4.44 4.51 7.03
N VAL A 275 -3.45 3.76 6.51
CA VAL A 275 -3.67 2.79 5.44
C VAL A 275 -4.31 1.53 6.01
N ARG A 276 -5.50 1.19 5.50
CA ARG A 276 -6.22 -0.02 5.89
C ARG A 276 -5.64 -1.26 5.23
N VAL A 277 -5.78 -2.39 5.93
CA VAL A 277 -5.41 -3.71 5.38
C VAL A 277 -6.66 -4.58 5.29
N SER A 278 -6.94 -5.06 4.09
CA SER A 278 -8.06 -5.94 3.80
C SER A 278 -7.60 -7.28 3.24
N LEU A 279 -8.36 -8.32 3.50
CA LEU A 279 -8.04 -9.69 3.09
C LEU A 279 -9.12 -10.23 2.14
N VAL A 280 -8.68 -10.92 1.09
CA VAL A 280 -9.58 -11.74 0.26
C VAL A 280 -9.60 -13.16 0.79
N THR A 281 -10.79 -13.75 0.90
CA THR A 281 -10.97 -15.14 1.31
C THR A 281 -12.16 -15.79 0.60
N THR A 282 -12.38 -17.08 0.87
CA THR A 282 -13.59 -17.81 0.47
C THR A 282 -14.45 -18.10 1.71
N SER A 283 -15.75 -18.26 1.53
CA SER A 283 -16.65 -18.70 2.60
C SER A 283 -16.17 -19.98 3.27
N ALA A 284 -15.70 -20.97 2.50
CA ALA A 284 -15.17 -22.22 3.01
C ALA A 284 -13.94 -22.02 3.91
N ALA A 285 -12.98 -21.17 3.50
CA ALA A 285 -11.81 -20.87 4.32
C ALA A 285 -12.17 -20.12 5.60
N ALA A 286 -13.08 -19.14 5.52
CA ALA A 286 -13.57 -18.41 6.68
C ALA A 286 -14.35 -19.29 7.67
N ALA A 287 -15.05 -20.31 7.18
CA ALA A 287 -15.75 -21.32 8.00
C ALA A 287 -14.81 -22.40 8.57
N GLY A 288 -13.50 -22.38 8.24
CA GLY A 288 -12.54 -23.41 8.64
C GLY A 288 -12.67 -24.72 7.87
N GLU A 289 -13.36 -24.71 6.73
CA GLU A 289 -13.58 -25.90 5.86
C GLU A 289 -12.46 -26.11 4.84
N ALA A 290 -11.47 -25.19 4.78
CA ALA A 290 -10.28 -25.26 3.94
C ALA A 290 -8.99 -25.20 4.78
N PRO A 291 -8.74 -26.15 5.70
CA PRO A 291 -7.59 -26.10 6.63
C PRO A 291 -6.24 -26.17 5.91
N GLU A 292 -6.21 -26.68 4.68
CA GLU A 292 -5.00 -26.73 3.85
C GLU A 292 -4.49 -25.34 3.46
N THR A 293 -5.32 -24.32 3.51
CA THR A 293 -4.91 -22.93 3.24
C THR A 293 -4.18 -22.29 4.41
N GLY A 294 -4.34 -22.80 5.63
CA GLY A 294 -3.85 -22.21 6.87
C GLY A 294 -4.64 -21.00 7.35
N GLN A 295 -5.69 -20.58 6.65
CA GLN A 295 -6.56 -19.48 7.06
C GLN A 295 -7.43 -19.89 8.24
N THR A 296 -7.70 -18.96 9.15
CA THR A 296 -8.60 -19.11 10.29
C THR A 296 -9.40 -17.83 10.49
N ALA A 297 -10.56 -17.90 11.17
CA ALA A 297 -11.33 -16.74 11.54
C ALA A 297 -10.47 -15.71 12.32
N ALA A 298 -9.66 -16.17 13.27
CA ALA A 298 -8.79 -15.30 14.06
C ALA A 298 -7.75 -14.52 13.23
N LEU A 299 -7.27 -15.08 12.11
CA LEU A 299 -6.40 -14.34 11.19
C LEU A 299 -7.18 -13.31 10.38
N LEU A 300 -8.39 -13.66 9.94
CA LEU A 300 -9.27 -12.77 9.19
C LEU A 300 -9.74 -11.58 10.05
N GLU A 301 -9.95 -11.79 11.34
CA GLU A 301 -10.34 -10.77 12.32
C GLU A 301 -9.26 -9.72 12.60
N ARG A 302 -8.03 -9.92 12.12
CA ARG A 302 -6.95 -8.92 12.19
C ARG A 302 -7.09 -7.80 11.14
N ALA A 303 -7.87 -8.04 10.09
CA ALA A 303 -8.05 -7.08 9.00
C ALA A 303 -9.09 -6.00 9.33
N ASP A 304 -8.99 -4.86 8.68
CA ASP A 304 -10.04 -3.83 8.72
C ASP A 304 -11.28 -4.28 7.95
N ARG A 305 -11.08 -5.09 6.90
CA ARG A 305 -12.13 -5.57 6.01
C ARG A 305 -11.81 -6.95 5.45
N VAL A 306 -12.82 -7.77 5.27
CA VAL A 306 -12.67 -9.10 4.64
C VAL A 306 -13.60 -9.20 3.45
N LEU A 307 -13.04 -9.37 2.27
CA LEU A 307 -13.76 -9.56 1.03
C LEU A 307 -13.91 -11.07 0.76
N VAL A 308 -15.15 -11.53 0.62
CA VAL A 308 -15.46 -12.97 0.59
C VAL A 308 -16.02 -13.38 -0.77
N SER A 309 -15.34 -14.33 -1.41
CA SER A 309 -15.90 -15.05 -2.56
C SER A 309 -16.89 -16.10 -2.07
N LEU A 310 -18.14 -16.01 -2.53
CA LEU A 310 -19.20 -16.94 -2.19
C LEU A 310 -19.42 -17.97 -3.29
N GLY A 311 -19.54 -19.23 -2.90
CA GLY A 311 -20.08 -20.29 -3.74
C GLY A 311 -21.60 -20.17 -3.89
N GLU A 312 -22.17 -20.99 -4.80
CA GLU A 312 -23.62 -21.00 -5.00
C GLU A 312 -24.38 -21.46 -3.74
N GLY A 313 -25.26 -20.59 -3.23
CA GLY A 313 -26.05 -20.88 -2.03
C GLY A 313 -25.32 -20.66 -0.71
N GLU A 314 -24.08 -20.20 -0.73
CA GLU A 314 -23.33 -19.86 0.49
C GLU A 314 -23.74 -18.47 1.03
N THR A 315 -23.50 -18.27 2.31
CA THR A 315 -23.77 -17.01 3.02
C THR A 315 -22.46 -16.40 3.52
N LEU A 316 -22.46 -15.08 3.74
CA LEU A 316 -21.32 -14.39 4.33
C LEU A 316 -21.02 -14.96 5.73
N PRO A 317 -19.73 -15.22 6.04
CA PRO A 317 -19.32 -15.60 7.38
C PRO A 317 -19.54 -14.45 8.36
N GLN A 318 -19.71 -14.78 9.64
CA GLN A 318 -19.69 -13.79 10.71
C GLN A 318 -18.31 -13.77 11.33
N LEU A 319 -17.68 -12.61 11.34
CA LEU A 319 -16.37 -12.35 11.94
C LEU A 319 -16.50 -11.23 12.97
N ASP A 320 -15.73 -11.31 14.04
CA ASP A 320 -15.70 -10.28 15.08
C ASP A 320 -14.71 -9.19 14.72
N GLY A 321 -15.19 -7.99 14.42
CA GLY A 321 -14.38 -6.81 14.16
C GLY A 321 -14.43 -6.31 12.71
N PRO A 322 -13.91 -7.06 11.70
CA PRO A 322 -13.85 -6.54 10.34
C PRO A 322 -15.21 -6.43 9.66
N SER A 323 -15.34 -5.48 8.75
CA SER A 323 -16.47 -5.45 7.82
C SER A 323 -16.35 -6.60 6.82
N VAL A 324 -17.40 -7.42 6.69
CA VAL A 324 -17.41 -8.56 5.74
C VAL A 324 -18.16 -8.17 4.48
N ILE A 325 -17.47 -8.20 3.34
CA ILE A 325 -17.94 -7.68 2.06
C ILE A 325 -18.05 -8.83 1.03
N PRO A 326 -19.20 -9.02 0.37
CA PRO A 326 -19.31 -10.02 -0.70
C PRO A 326 -18.55 -9.58 -1.94
N ILE A 327 -17.84 -10.51 -2.57
CA ILE A 327 -17.31 -10.33 -3.91
C ILE A 327 -18.38 -10.82 -4.90
N LEU A 328 -18.81 -9.92 -5.77
CA LEU A 328 -19.84 -10.15 -6.78
C LEU A 328 -19.21 -10.32 -8.17
N ALA A 329 -19.89 -11.06 -9.04
CA ALA A 329 -19.49 -11.18 -10.45
C ALA A 329 -19.70 -9.89 -11.25
N GLN A 330 -20.71 -9.08 -10.86
CA GLN A 330 -21.06 -7.81 -11.47
C GLN A 330 -21.56 -6.85 -10.40
N ALA A 331 -21.39 -5.54 -10.62
CA ALA A 331 -21.96 -4.49 -9.80
C ALA A 331 -23.48 -4.64 -9.76
N GLY A 332 -24.07 -4.50 -8.58
CA GLY A 332 -25.51 -4.72 -8.41
C GLY A 332 -26.03 -4.14 -7.09
N GLU A 333 -27.37 -3.99 -7.02
CA GLU A 333 -28.08 -3.44 -5.88
C GLU A 333 -28.36 -4.47 -4.75
N ALA A 334 -27.74 -5.66 -4.84
CA ALA A 334 -28.08 -6.78 -3.93
C ALA A 334 -27.60 -6.59 -2.49
N ALA A 335 -26.66 -5.66 -2.24
CA ALA A 335 -26.13 -5.34 -0.92
C ALA A 335 -25.70 -3.87 -0.87
N ASP A 336 -25.73 -3.27 0.32
CA ASP A 336 -25.25 -1.90 0.55
C ASP A 336 -23.73 -1.79 0.32
N SER A 337 -22.99 -2.85 0.67
CA SER A 337 -21.56 -2.98 0.44
C SER A 337 -21.23 -4.22 -0.40
N TRP A 338 -20.35 -4.06 -1.38
CA TRP A 338 -19.92 -5.12 -2.28
C TRP A 338 -18.59 -4.77 -2.99
N ALA A 339 -17.94 -5.78 -3.54
CA ALA A 339 -16.76 -5.62 -4.39
C ALA A 339 -16.89 -6.43 -5.69
N VAL A 340 -16.38 -5.89 -6.80
CA VAL A 340 -16.21 -6.59 -8.06
C VAL A 340 -14.73 -6.56 -8.42
N LEU A 341 -14.07 -7.72 -8.32
CA LEU A 341 -12.62 -7.85 -8.52
C LEU A 341 -12.24 -8.45 -9.88
N THR A 342 -13.20 -8.58 -10.78
CA THR A 342 -12.96 -8.99 -12.17
C THR A 342 -13.06 -7.76 -13.07
N ALA A 343 -12.11 -7.65 -14.02
CA ALA A 343 -12.17 -6.55 -14.98
C ALA A 343 -13.53 -6.53 -15.67
N GLN A 344 -14.18 -5.36 -15.66
CA GLN A 344 -15.43 -5.18 -16.39
C GLN A 344 -15.11 -5.08 -17.88
N PRO A 345 -15.93 -5.69 -18.78
CA PRO A 345 -15.69 -5.73 -20.23
C PRO A 345 -15.76 -4.37 -20.90
#